data_ff2ac0779914fc6f7c0ba0dda61e4dee
#
_entry.id   ff2ac0779914fc6f7c0ba0dda61e4dee
#
_cell.length_a   1.000
_cell.length_b   1.000
_cell.length_c   1.000
_cell.angle_alpha   90.00
_cell.angle_beta   90.00
_cell.angle_gamma   90.00
#
_symmetry.space_group_name_H-M   'P 1'
#
loop_
_entity.id
_entity.type
_entity.pdbx_description
1 polymer ?
#
loop_
_entity_poly.entity_id
_entity_poly.type
_entity_poly.pdbx_seq_one_letter_code
_entity_poly.pdbx_strand_id
1 'polypeptide(L)'
;YTGQLDEYFDFRLGRLDWRTVTFNTRVENVPNYQGNAVVNYTSHDEPYTRVIEHKHFEMFGQSVYDCPKTVVSEEYSMEYKAGMEPYYPVNDDRNNALAEQYRHLAEQEKNVIFGGRLAEYKYYDMAPVIERAIEMAEVEMKSKLIK
;
A
#
# COMPACT_ATOMS: atom_id res chain seq x y z
N TYR A 1 -9.64 -2.11 12.64
CA TYR A 1 -8.17 -2.14 12.62
C TYR A 1 -7.68 -2.32 11.18
N THR A 2 -6.77 -1.45 10.74
CA THR A 2 -6.23 -1.45 9.38
C THR A 2 -4.70 -1.50 9.35
N GLY A 3 -4.05 -1.65 10.52
CA GLY A 3 -2.60 -1.83 10.66
C GLY A 3 -2.14 -3.25 10.31
N GLN A 4 -0.86 -3.53 10.51
CA GLN A 4 -0.29 -4.86 10.23
C GLN A 4 -0.94 -5.93 11.12
N LEU A 5 -1.33 -7.05 10.51
CA LEU A 5 -2.05 -8.12 11.18
C LEU A 5 -1.26 -8.74 12.34
N ASP A 6 0.02 -9.00 12.13
CA ASP A 6 0.93 -9.58 13.13
C ASP A 6 1.26 -8.60 14.26
N GLU A 7 1.33 -7.29 13.96
CA GLU A 7 1.58 -6.23 14.94
C GLU A 7 0.45 -6.13 15.97
N TYR A 8 -0.82 -6.29 15.54
CA TYR A 8 -1.96 -6.30 16.47
C TYR A 8 -1.80 -7.37 17.56
N PHE A 9 -1.17 -8.47 17.24
CA PHE A 9 -0.93 -9.59 18.16
C PHE A 9 0.49 -9.60 18.74
N ASP A 10 1.18 -8.45 18.78
CA ASP A 10 2.55 -8.31 19.31
C ASP A 10 3.55 -9.32 18.72
N PHE A 11 3.33 -9.68 17.43
CA PHE A 11 4.19 -10.63 16.69
C PHE A 11 4.35 -12.01 17.34
N ARG A 12 3.41 -12.43 18.19
CA ARG A 12 3.52 -13.64 19.02
C ARG A 12 3.69 -14.96 18.28
N LEU A 13 3.31 -15.04 16.99
CA LEU A 13 3.53 -16.20 16.13
C LEU A 13 4.72 -16.02 15.18
N GLY A 14 5.39 -14.86 15.23
CA GLY A 14 6.45 -14.46 14.32
C GLY A 14 6.02 -13.29 13.42
N ARG A 15 7.00 -12.72 12.70
CA ARG A 15 6.74 -11.59 11.80
C ARG A 15 6.37 -12.05 10.40
N LEU A 16 5.38 -11.38 9.84
CA LEU A 16 5.05 -11.44 8.42
C LEU A 16 6.04 -10.58 7.63
N ASP A 17 6.45 -11.04 6.49
CA ASP A 17 7.39 -10.32 5.63
C ASP A 17 6.64 -9.37 4.69
N TRP A 18 7.24 -8.22 4.45
CA TRP A 18 6.73 -7.17 3.61
C TRP A 18 7.77 -6.71 2.59
N ARG A 19 7.31 -6.12 1.51
CA ARG A 19 8.12 -5.26 0.65
C ARG A 19 7.77 -3.81 0.93
N THR A 20 8.75 -2.94 0.77
CA THR A 20 8.57 -1.49 0.87
C THR A 20 9.11 -0.80 -0.38
N VAL A 21 8.83 0.49 -0.49
CA VAL A 21 9.40 1.36 -1.51
C VAL A 21 10.08 2.55 -0.86
N THR A 22 11.08 3.08 -1.54
CA THR A 22 11.70 4.35 -1.19
C THR A 22 11.75 5.25 -2.42
N PHE A 23 11.86 6.55 -2.21
CA PHE A 23 11.82 7.54 -3.27
C PHE A 23 13.06 8.42 -3.25
N ASN A 24 13.64 8.63 -4.41
CA ASN A 24 14.61 9.68 -4.66
C ASN A 24 13.90 10.83 -5.37
N THR A 25 13.60 11.90 -4.65
CA THR A 25 12.83 13.04 -5.16
C THR A 25 13.75 14.22 -5.42
N ARG A 26 13.62 14.82 -6.60
CA ARG A 26 14.40 15.99 -7.01
C ARG A 26 13.57 17.00 -7.80
N VAL A 27 14.07 18.23 -7.86
CA VAL A 27 13.51 19.28 -8.70
C VAL A 27 14.32 19.37 -9.99
N GLU A 28 13.64 19.27 -11.12
CA GLU A 28 14.21 19.46 -12.45
C GLU A 28 13.93 20.86 -12.98
N ASN A 29 14.94 21.50 -13.60
CA ASN A 29 14.83 22.82 -14.19
C ASN A 29 14.31 22.78 -15.64
N VAL A 30 13.28 21.98 -15.85
CA VAL A 30 12.58 21.82 -17.13
C VAL A 30 11.08 21.88 -16.89
N PRO A 31 10.29 22.40 -17.83
CA PRO A 31 8.84 22.49 -17.66
C PRO A 31 8.12 21.13 -17.76
N ASN A 32 8.77 20.14 -18.38
CA ASN A 32 8.25 18.81 -18.60
C ASN A 32 9.43 17.82 -18.68
N TYR A 33 9.45 16.80 -17.86
CA TYR A 33 10.52 15.81 -17.80
C TYR A 33 10.20 14.57 -18.66
N GLN A 34 9.02 13.98 -18.46
CA GLN A 34 8.63 12.73 -19.14
C GLN A 34 7.27 12.80 -19.87
N GLY A 35 6.50 13.87 -19.68
CA GLY A 35 5.21 14.08 -20.36
C GLY A 35 4.05 13.27 -19.80
N ASN A 36 4.25 12.57 -18.69
CA ASN A 36 3.26 11.72 -18.06
C ASN A 36 3.42 11.73 -16.54
N ALA A 37 2.32 11.57 -15.80
CA ALA A 37 2.38 11.52 -14.34
C ALA A 37 3.21 10.32 -13.84
N VAL A 38 3.08 9.16 -14.50
CA VAL A 38 3.77 7.93 -14.08
C VAL A 38 4.28 7.16 -15.30
N VAL A 39 5.54 6.77 -15.25
CA VAL A 39 6.17 5.84 -16.20
C VAL A 39 6.75 4.67 -15.44
N ASN A 40 6.34 3.44 -15.77
CA ASN A 40 6.89 2.21 -15.18
C ASN A 40 8.07 1.70 -16.01
N TYR A 41 9.10 1.25 -15.33
CA TYR A 41 10.30 0.67 -15.93
C TYR A 41 10.35 -0.83 -15.63
N THR A 42 10.47 -1.63 -16.67
CA THR A 42 10.49 -3.09 -16.59
C THR A 42 11.84 -3.70 -17.00
N SER A 43 12.79 -2.85 -17.44
CA SER A 43 14.14 -3.31 -17.76
C SER A 43 14.88 -3.70 -16.48
N HIS A 44 15.63 -4.80 -16.55
CA HIS A 44 16.50 -5.24 -15.47
C HIS A 44 17.69 -4.28 -15.23
N ASP A 45 18.03 -3.48 -16.26
CA ASP A 45 19.16 -2.54 -16.18
C ASP A 45 18.82 -1.24 -15.47
N GLU A 46 17.52 -0.98 -15.24
CA GLU A 46 17.06 0.19 -14.49
C GLU A 46 16.87 -0.16 -13.02
N PRO A 47 17.49 0.61 -12.09
CA PRO A 47 17.44 0.30 -10.66
C PRO A 47 16.11 0.70 -9.99
N TYR A 48 15.33 1.56 -10.63
CA TYR A 48 14.01 2.02 -10.15
C TYR A 48 12.88 1.32 -10.92
N THR A 49 11.76 1.14 -10.26
CA THR A 49 10.57 0.50 -10.85
C THR A 49 9.64 1.49 -11.52
N ARG A 50 9.75 2.77 -11.15
CA ARG A 50 8.83 3.82 -11.58
C ARG A 50 9.47 5.20 -11.47
N VAL A 51 9.09 6.08 -12.40
CA VAL A 51 9.34 7.52 -12.30
C VAL A 51 8.00 8.26 -12.27
N ILE A 52 7.85 9.15 -11.30
CA ILE A 52 6.66 9.96 -11.07
C ILE A 52 7.01 11.42 -11.35
N GLU A 53 6.35 12.05 -12.30
CA GLU A 53 6.41 13.50 -12.51
C GLU A 53 5.15 14.15 -11.95
N HIS A 54 5.29 14.77 -10.78
CA HIS A 54 4.16 15.17 -9.94
C HIS A 54 3.24 16.20 -10.57
N LYS A 55 3.75 17.13 -11.39
CA LYS A 55 2.93 18.19 -12.00
C LYS A 55 1.81 17.71 -12.92
N HIS A 56 1.91 16.48 -13.45
CA HIS A 56 0.91 15.91 -14.34
C HIS A 56 -0.30 15.29 -13.62
N PHE A 57 -0.34 15.31 -12.29
CA PHE A 57 -1.55 14.98 -11.57
C PHE A 57 -2.51 16.18 -11.56
N GLU A 58 -3.71 16.00 -12.10
CA GLU A 58 -4.73 17.03 -12.23
C GLU A 58 -5.08 17.74 -10.90
N MET A 59 -4.95 17.02 -9.78
CA MET A 59 -5.24 17.54 -8.46
C MET A 59 -4.41 18.76 -8.05
N PHE A 60 -3.25 18.99 -8.67
CA PHE A 60 -2.39 20.14 -8.36
C PHE A 60 -2.78 21.43 -9.10
N GLY A 61 -3.62 21.34 -10.12
CA GLY A 61 -4.16 22.48 -10.85
C GLY A 61 -3.20 23.13 -11.85
N GLN A 62 -3.75 24.08 -12.61
CA GLN A 62 -3.08 24.70 -13.76
C GLN A 62 -1.82 25.47 -13.38
N SER A 63 -1.80 26.18 -12.27
CA SER A 63 -0.64 26.97 -11.83
C SER A 63 0.62 26.13 -11.58
N VAL A 64 0.44 24.88 -11.12
CA VAL A 64 1.55 23.94 -10.95
C VAL A 64 1.98 23.38 -12.31
N TYR A 65 1.02 23.10 -13.18
CA TYR A 65 1.30 22.64 -14.54
C TYR A 65 2.12 23.65 -15.34
N ASP A 66 1.82 24.94 -15.23
CA ASP A 66 2.50 26.03 -15.93
C ASP A 66 3.87 26.40 -15.33
N CYS A 67 4.25 25.82 -14.20
CA CYS A 67 5.54 26.08 -13.58
C CYS A 67 6.70 25.68 -14.52
N PRO A 68 7.75 26.51 -14.69
CA PRO A 68 8.90 26.21 -15.55
C PRO A 68 9.82 25.10 -14.99
N LYS A 69 9.52 24.60 -13.79
CA LYS A 69 10.21 23.48 -13.15
C LYS A 69 9.24 22.36 -12.86
N THR A 70 9.78 21.16 -12.65
CA THR A 70 8.99 20.00 -12.26
C THR A 70 9.64 19.23 -11.13
N VAL A 71 8.83 18.48 -10.37
CA VAL A 71 9.29 17.56 -9.33
C VAL A 71 9.19 16.15 -9.87
N VAL A 72 10.27 15.40 -9.74
CA VAL A 72 10.40 14.01 -10.21
C VAL A 72 10.80 13.12 -9.04
N SER A 73 10.11 11.99 -8.87
CA SER A 73 10.46 10.95 -7.91
C SER A 73 10.73 9.62 -8.61
N GLU A 74 11.89 9.06 -8.37
CA GLU A 74 12.24 7.68 -8.74
C GLU A 74 11.86 6.75 -7.59
N GLU A 75 11.06 5.72 -7.86
CA GLU A 75 10.63 4.72 -6.89
C GLU A 75 11.53 3.49 -6.94
N TYR A 76 12.05 3.10 -5.78
CA TYR A 76 12.88 1.90 -5.63
C TYR A 76 12.19 0.88 -4.73
N SER A 77 12.02 -0.35 -5.22
CA SER A 77 11.54 -1.47 -4.42
C SER A 77 12.65 -2.02 -3.54
N MET A 78 12.36 -2.24 -2.26
CA MET A 78 13.32 -2.79 -1.32
C MET A 78 12.69 -3.69 -0.27
N GLU A 79 13.53 -4.42 0.45
CA GLU A 79 13.08 -5.22 1.60
C GLU A 79 12.61 -4.31 2.74
N TYR A 80 11.50 -4.68 3.33
CA TYR A 80 10.97 -4.01 4.51
C TYR A 80 11.88 -4.25 5.72
N LYS A 81 12.06 -3.21 6.52
CA LYS A 81 12.69 -3.30 7.86
C LYS A 81 11.77 -2.62 8.88
N ALA A 82 11.83 -3.07 10.11
CA ALA A 82 11.04 -2.48 11.20
C ALA A 82 11.20 -0.95 11.26
N GLY A 83 10.07 -0.24 11.30
CA GLY A 83 10.02 1.22 11.27
C GLY A 83 9.86 1.83 9.87
N MET A 84 9.87 1.03 8.81
CA MET A 84 9.50 1.44 7.47
C MET A 84 7.97 1.27 7.25
N GLU A 85 7.46 1.87 6.18
CA GLU A 85 6.08 1.67 5.74
C GLU A 85 5.96 0.33 4.99
N PRO A 86 5.06 -0.58 5.38
CA PRO A 86 4.81 -1.82 4.64
C PRO A 86 3.89 -1.54 3.44
N TYR A 87 4.34 -1.86 2.23
CA TYR A 87 3.57 -1.62 1.00
C TYR A 87 2.93 -2.88 0.45
N TYR A 88 3.68 -3.98 0.37
CA TYR A 88 3.23 -5.19 -0.29
C TYR A 88 3.53 -6.42 0.56
N PRO A 89 2.54 -7.32 0.77
CA PRO A 89 2.78 -8.59 1.44
C PRO A 89 3.66 -9.50 0.59
N VAL A 90 4.51 -10.30 1.23
CA VAL A 90 5.28 -11.35 0.57
C VAL A 90 4.44 -12.62 0.53
N ASN A 91 3.96 -12.99 -0.66
CA ASN A 91 3.08 -14.14 -0.86
C ASN A 91 3.88 -15.42 -1.15
N ASP A 92 4.56 -15.94 -0.14
CA ASP A 92 5.17 -17.26 -0.16
C ASP A 92 4.44 -18.22 0.79
N ASP A 93 4.77 -19.52 0.73
CA ASP A 93 4.09 -20.56 1.52
C ASP A 93 4.24 -20.32 3.02
N ARG A 94 5.41 -19.86 3.48
CA ARG A 94 5.67 -19.54 4.88
C ARG A 94 4.78 -18.41 5.37
N ASN A 95 4.79 -17.29 4.66
CA ASN A 95 4.03 -16.10 5.04
C ASN A 95 2.52 -16.33 4.93
N ASN A 96 2.08 -17.06 3.91
CA ASN A 96 0.67 -17.39 3.75
C ASN A 96 0.17 -18.30 4.89
N ALA A 97 0.95 -19.32 5.29
CA ALA A 97 0.62 -20.18 6.42
C ALA A 97 0.63 -19.43 7.76
N LEU A 98 1.57 -18.49 7.95
CA LEU A 98 1.62 -17.64 9.15
C LEU A 98 0.45 -16.66 9.21
N ALA A 99 0.13 -16.02 8.08
CA ALA A 99 -1.01 -15.11 7.98
C ALA A 99 -2.34 -15.82 8.30
N GLU A 100 -2.49 -17.08 7.87
CA GLU A 100 -3.69 -17.86 8.19
C GLU A 100 -3.82 -18.11 9.71
N GLN A 101 -2.72 -18.40 10.39
CA GLN A 101 -2.74 -18.55 11.85
C GLN A 101 -3.17 -17.26 12.55
N TYR A 102 -2.69 -16.11 12.07
CA TYR A 102 -3.12 -14.80 12.59
C TYR A 102 -4.59 -14.49 12.28
N ARG A 103 -5.11 -14.89 11.10
CA ARG A 103 -6.54 -14.75 10.78
C ARG A 103 -7.42 -15.54 11.74
N HIS A 104 -7.03 -16.77 12.09
CA HIS A 104 -7.75 -17.54 13.11
C HIS A 104 -7.76 -16.88 14.48
N LEU A 105 -6.69 -16.14 14.85
CA LEU A 105 -6.70 -15.34 16.07
C LEU A 105 -7.62 -14.11 15.93
N ALA A 106 -7.61 -13.46 14.78
CA ALA A 106 -8.46 -12.29 14.51
C ALA A 106 -9.95 -12.64 14.53
N GLU A 107 -10.36 -13.84 14.10
CA GLU A 107 -11.73 -14.34 14.18
C GLU A 107 -12.25 -14.49 15.63
N GLN A 108 -11.36 -14.60 16.61
CA GLN A 108 -11.70 -14.70 18.02
C GLN A 108 -11.94 -13.32 18.67
N GLU A 109 -11.52 -12.25 18.02
CA GLU A 109 -11.68 -10.87 18.49
C GLU A 109 -13.13 -10.38 18.26
N LYS A 110 -13.95 -10.35 19.32
CA LYS A 110 -15.39 -10.06 19.21
C LYS A 110 -15.75 -8.62 18.87
N ASN A 111 -14.86 -7.67 19.19
CA ASN A 111 -15.12 -6.23 19.11
C ASN A 111 -14.19 -5.50 18.13
N VAL A 112 -13.47 -6.25 17.31
CA VAL A 112 -12.52 -5.71 16.34
C VAL A 112 -12.84 -6.27 14.95
N ILE A 113 -12.94 -5.39 13.97
CA ILE A 113 -13.04 -5.75 12.57
C ILE A 113 -11.69 -5.49 11.92
N PHE A 114 -11.08 -6.50 11.34
CA PHE A 114 -9.83 -6.39 10.62
C PHE A 114 -10.13 -6.18 9.14
N GLY A 115 -9.60 -5.10 8.54
CA GLY A 115 -9.84 -4.80 7.14
C GLY A 115 -8.72 -3.99 6.50
N GLY A 116 -8.65 -4.07 5.17
CA GLY A 116 -7.63 -3.39 4.39
C GLY A 116 -6.36 -4.22 4.19
N ARG A 117 -5.46 -3.70 3.35
CA ARG A 117 -4.27 -4.43 2.86
C ARG A 117 -3.39 -5.02 3.97
N LEU A 118 -3.15 -4.25 5.02
CA LEU A 118 -2.22 -4.65 6.08
C LEU A 118 -2.87 -5.64 7.05
N ALA A 119 -4.12 -5.39 7.48
CA ALA A 119 -4.82 -6.24 8.43
C ALA A 119 -5.33 -7.56 7.82
N GLU A 120 -5.57 -7.61 6.52
CA GLU A 120 -5.93 -8.84 5.83
C GLU A 120 -4.72 -9.58 5.25
N TYR A 121 -3.52 -8.98 5.33
CA TYR A 121 -2.28 -9.46 4.69
C TYR A 121 -2.53 -9.84 3.24
N LYS A 122 -3.08 -8.89 2.46
CA LYS A 122 -3.52 -9.13 1.08
C LYS A 122 -3.23 -7.93 0.20
N TYR A 123 -2.79 -8.18 -1.03
CA TYR A 123 -2.68 -7.14 -2.03
C TYR A 123 -4.07 -6.77 -2.53
N TYR A 124 -4.36 -5.47 -2.50
CA TYR A 124 -5.56 -4.87 -3.10
C TYR A 124 -5.18 -3.66 -3.94
N ASP A 125 -5.76 -3.54 -5.12
CA ASP A 125 -5.88 -2.26 -5.81
C ASP A 125 -6.97 -1.39 -5.14
N MET A 126 -7.06 -0.11 -5.54
CA MET A 126 -8.00 0.84 -4.91
C MET A 126 -9.45 0.39 -4.98
N ALA A 127 -9.93 -0.02 -6.16
CA ALA A 127 -11.33 -0.43 -6.31
C ALA A 127 -11.69 -1.66 -5.47
N PRO A 128 -10.95 -2.78 -5.52
CA PRO A 128 -11.21 -3.95 -4.67
C PRO A 128 -11.15 -3.66 -3.16
N VAL A 129 -10.26 -2.79 -2.68
CA VAL A 129 -10.21 -2.49 -1.23
C VAL A 129 -11.41 -1.66 -0.78
N ILE A 130 -11.92 -0.76 -1.64
CA ILE A 130 -13.14 0.02 -1.36
C ILE A 130 -14.35 -0.91 -1.35
N GLU A 131 -14.49 -1.77 -2.36
CA GLU A 131 -15.57 -2.77 -2.43
C GLU A 131 -15.58 -3.66 -1.17
N ARG A 132 -14.42 -4.18 -0.79
CA ARG A 132 -14.26 -4.98 0.44
C ARG A 132 -14.69 -4.22 1.69
N ALA A 133 -14.33 -2.95 1.82
CA ALA A 133 -14.71 -2.12 2.97
C ALA A 133 -16.23 -1.90 3.03
N ILE A 134 -16.88 -1.70 1.88
CA ILE A 134 -18.36 -1.56 1.79
C ILE A 134 -19.05 -2.86 2.22
N GLU A 135 -18.63 -4.01 1.69
CA GLU A 135 -19.15 -5.32 2.08
C GLU A 135 -19.06 -5.56 3.59
N MET A 136 -17.90 -5.28 4.19
CA MET A 136 -17.69 -5.45 5.63
C MET A 136 -18.60 -4.53 6.45
N ALA A 137 -18.77 -3.28 6.03
CA ALA A 137 -19.67 -2.33 6.67
C ALA A 137 -21.14 -2.79 6.57
N GLU A 138 -21.58 -3.30 5.43
CA GLU A 138 -22.94 -3.83 5.25
C GLU A 138 -23.22 -5.05 6.16
N VAL A 139 -22.28 -5.97 6.26
CA VAL A 139 -22.38 -7.15 7.13
C VAL A 139 -22.54 -6.71 8.59
N GLU A 140 -21.70 -5.77 9.03
CA GLU A 140 -21.73 -5.26 10.41
C GLU A 140 -23.05 -4.52 10.73
N MET A 141 -23.53 -3.69 9.81
CA MET A 141 -24.82 -3.01 9.97
C MET A 141 -25.99 -3.99 10.06
N LYS A 142 -26.02 -5.02 9.18
CA LYS A 142 -27.06 -6.07 9.22
C LYS A 142 -27.03 -6.85 10.54
N SER A 143 -25.85 -7.16 11.08
CA SER A 143 -25.70 -7.89 12.34
C SER A 143 -26.20 -7.10 13.56
N LYS A 144 -26.13 -5.76 13.51
CA LYS A 144 -26.62 -4.87 14.58
C LYS A 144 -28.12 -4.57 14.52
N LEU A 145 -28.72 -4.70 13.32
CA LEU A 145 -30.17 -4.49 13.15
C LEU A 145 -31.02 -5.71 13.58
N ILE A 146 -30.40 -6.87 13.80
CA ILE A 146 -31.07 -8.13 14.19
C ILE A 146 -31.03 -8.34 15.73
N LYS A 147 -30.35 -7.46 16.44
CA LYS A 147 -30.32 -7.45 17.92
C LYS A 147 -31.25 -6.36 18.47
#